data_9b393749b747d04dc2d99618add99e3b
#
_entry.id   9b393749b747d04dc2d99618add99e3b
#
_cell.length_a   1.000
_cell.length_b   1.000
_cell.length_c   1.000
_cell.angle_alpha   90.00
_cell.angle_beta   90.00
_cell.angle_gamma   90.00
#
_symmetry.space_group_name_H-M   'P 1'
#
loop_
_entity.id
_entity.type
_entity.pdbx_description
1 polymer ?
#
loop_
_entity_poly.entity_id
_entity_poly.type
_entity_poly.pdbx_seq_one_letter_code
_entity_poly.pdbx_strand_id
1 'polypeptide(L)'
;MTQMLASVSSLEEATMVAPLGIDILDLKNPSRGALGALDVSLVRQIVDRFPSQTVSATVGDLPMDPDLIAEAVQGMTKTGVQYIKIGFFPEADLWVPVLEKLRPIMAQGHRLIAVLFADQPIDLALLPAFAAAGFSGIMVDTADKVRGGLLVHRDAAWLQGFVRAGRDAGLLTGLAGSLSPSDIPTLK
;
A
#
# COMPACT_ATOMS: atom_id res chain seq x y z
N MET A 1 0.94 15.41 -10.42
CA MET A 1 -0.37 15.75 -9.80
C MET A 1 -0.57 14.79 -8.65
N THR A 2 -0.97 15.27 -7.46
CA THR A 2 -1.25 14.42 -6.30
C THR A 2 -2.59 13.73 -6.50
N GLN A 3 -2.67 12.44 -6.21
CA GLN A 3 -3.87 11.62 -6.32
C GLN A 3 -4.48 11.36 -4.95
N MET A 4 -5.79 11.19 -4.90
CA MET A 4 -6.53 10.85 -3.68
C MET A 4 -6.90 9.37 -3.67
N LEU A 5 -6.45 8.68 -2.61
CA LEU A 5 -6.79 7.30 -2.32
C LEU A 5 -7.77 7.27 -1.14
N ALA A 6 -8.90 6.57 -1.31
CA ALA A 6 -9.87 6.38 -0.24
C ALA A 6 -10.01 4.90 0.12
N SER A 7 -9.82 4.58 1.39
CA SER A 7 -9.93 3.20 1.90
C SER A 7 -11.36 2.86 2.29
N VAL A 8 -11.83 1.67 1.87
CA VAL A 8 -13.15 1.12 2.16
C VAL A 8 -13.04 -0.37 2.54
N SER A 9 -13.99 -0.84 3.33
CA SER A 9 -14.02 -2.21 3.85
C SER A 9 -15.19 -3.06 3.34
N SER A 10 -16.10 -2.47 2.56
CA SER A 10 -17.29 -3.17 2.06
C SER A 10 -17.73 -2.65 0.68
N LEU A 11 -18.57 -3.43 0.00
CA LEU A 11 -19.20 -3.01 -1.26
C LEU A 11 -20.11 -1.78 -1.05
N GLU A 12 -20.73 -1.66 0.11
CA GLU A 12 -21.59 -0.52 0.46
C GLU A 12 -20.76 0.76 0.53
N GLU A 13 -19.66 0.75 1.29
CA GLU A 13 -18.71 1.87 1.37
C GLU A 13 -18.12 2.21 0.00
N ALA A 14 -17.74 1.20 -0.79
CA ALA A 14 -17.24 1.40 -2.15
C ALA A 14 -18.28 2.13 -3.03
N THR A 15 -19.57 1.76 -2.91
CA THR A 15 -20.64 2.38 -3.67
C THR A 15 -20.88 3.84 -3.27
N MET A 16 -20.68 4.18 -2.00
CA MET A 16 -20.80 5.57 -1.52
C MET A 16 -19.60 6.43 -1.95
N VAL A 17 -18.41 5.86 -1.97
CA VAL A 17 -17.16 6.62 -2.16
C VAL A 17 -16.76 6.76 -3.63
N ALA A 18 -16.97 5.74 -4.47
CA ALA A 18 -16.57 5.77 -5.88
C ALA A 18 -17.10 6.99 -6.67
N PRO A 19 -18.37 7.47 -6.47
CA PRO A 19 -18.88 8.64 -7.20
C PRO A 19 -18.25 9.99 -6.76
N LEU A 20 -17.48 10.04 -5.69
CA LEU A 20 -16.95 11.28 -5.12
C LEU A 20 -15.70 11.82 -5.83
N GLY A 21 -15.27 11.20 -6.93
CA GLY A 21 -14.15 11.67 -7.75
C GLY A 21 -12.79 11.34 -7.14
N ILE A 22 -12.71 10.26 -6.38
CA ILE A 22 -11.43 9.72 -5.90
C ILE A 22 -10.65 9.08 -7.05
N ASP A 23 -9.32 9.09 -6.97
CA ASP A 23 -8.46 8.49 -8.00
C ASP A 23 -8.29 6.98 -7.78
N ILE A 24 -8.16 6.54 -6.53
CA ILE A 24 -7.92 5.14 -6.17
C ILE A 24 -8.88 4.70 -5.06
N LEU A 25 -9.61 3.64 -5.33
CA LEU A 25 -10.44 2.93 -4.34
C LEU A 25 -9.58 1.86 -3.67
N ASP A 26 -9.31 2.01 -2.38
CA ASP A 26 -8.41 1.14 -1.64
C ASP A 26 -9.16 0.17 -0.74
N LEU A 27 -8.97 -1.13 -0.97
CA LEU A 27 -9.70 -2.18 -0.28
C LEU A 27 -8.89 -2.70 0.89
N LYS A 28 -9.35 -2.39 2.12
CA LYS A 28 -8.73 -2.89 3.36
C LYS A 28 -9.73 -2.96 4.51
N ASN A 29 -9.50 -3.87 5.44
CA ASN A 29 -10.29 -4.02 6.66
C ASN A 29 -9.50 -3.50 7.87
N PRO A 30 -9.79 -2.31 8.39
CA PRO A 30 -9.07 -1.72 9.52
C PRO A 30 -9.25 -2.48 10.85
N SER A 31 -10.24 -3.37 10.95
CA SER A 31 -10.44 -4.21 12.14
C SER A 31 -9.53 -5.43 12.19
N ARG A 32 -8.83 -5.72 11.08
CA ARG A 32 -7.89 -6.85 10.96
C ARG A 32 -6.43 -6.41 10.91
N GLY A 33 -6.12 -5.19 11.36
CA GLY A 33 -4.77 -4.63 11.37
C GLY A 33 -4.57 -3.43 10.45
N ALA A 34 -3.35 -2.95 10.35
CA ALA A 34 -3.00 -1.76 9.57
C ALA A 34 -3.29 -1.95 8.07
N LEU A 35 -3.00 -3.15 7.55
CA LEU A 35 -3.24 -3.57 6.17
C LEU A 35 -4.17 -4.79 6.10
N GLY A 36 -5.11 -4.93 7.03
CA GLY A 36 -6.02 -6.06 7.07
C GLY A 36 -6.67 -6.34 5.71
N ALA A 37 -6.55 -7.58 5.22
CA ALA A 37 -7.09 -7.97 3.92
C ALA A 37 -8.62 -8.14 3.95
N LEU A 38 -9.28 -7.77 2.86
CA LEU A 38 -10.63 -8.24 2.55
C LEU A 38 -10.57 -9.64 1.93
N ASP A 39 -11.66 -10.36 2.02
CA ASP A 39 -11.79 -11.65 1.34
C ASP A 39 -11.66 -11.48 -0.18
N VAL A 40 -10.93 -12.37 -0.83
CA VAL A 40 -10.64 -12.33 -2.29
C VAL A 40 -11.92 -12.25 -3.13
N SER A 41 -12.99 -12.93 -2.69
CA SER A 41 -14.30 -12.89 -3.35
C SER A 41 -14.94 -11.49 -3.29
N LEU A 42 -14.83 -10.79 -2.16
CA LEU A 42 -15.34 -9.43 -2.01
C LEU A 42 -14.51 -8.43 -2.84
N VAL A 43 -13.18 -8.59 -2.84
CA VAL A 43 -12.31 -7.77 -3.70
C VAL A 43 -12.71 -7.91 -5.17
N ARG A 44 -12.88 -9.15 -5.66
CA ARG A 44 -13.34 -9.39 -7.03
C ARG A 44 -14.70 -8.74 -7.31
N GLN A 45 -15.66 -8.92 -6.41
CA GLN A 45 -17.00 -8.32 -6.56
C GLN A 45 -16.93 -6.78 -6.68
N ILE A 46 -16.06 -6.12 -5.92
CA ILE A 46 -15.88 -4.67 -5.99
C ILE A 46 -15.21 -4.28 -7.31
N VAL A 47 -14.14 -4.98 -7.72
CA VAL A 47 -13.47 -4.74 -9.01
C VAL A 47 -14.45 -4.87 -10.18
N ASP A 48 -15.23 -5.94 -10.21
CA ASP A 48 -16.22 -6.19 -11.27
C ASP A 48 -17.34 -5.12 -11.29
N ARG A 49 -17.69 -4.59 -10.11
CA ARG A 49 -18.74 -3.55 -9.97
C ARG A 49 -18.28 -2.17 -10.43
N PHE A 50 -16.97 -1.89 -10.34
CA PHE A 50 -16.38 -0.59 -10.67
C PHE A 50 -15.25 -0.72 -11.71
N PRO A 51 -15.52 -1.18 -12.95
CA PRO A 51 -14.50 -1.54 -13.94
C PRO A 51 -13.68 -0.34 -14.45
N SER A 52 -14.17 0.88 -14.30
CA SER A 52 -13.43 2.11 -14.67
C SER A 52 -12.66 2.73 -13.52
N GLN A 53 -12.83 2.23 -12.30
CA GLN A 53 -12.14 2.75 -11.12
C GLN A 53 -10.79 2.05 -10.95
N THR A 54 -9.73 2.81 -10.66
CA THR A 54 -8.49 2.21 -10.18
C THR A 54 -8.68 1.66 -8.77
N VAL A 55 -8.42 0.37 -8.60
CA VAL A 55 -8.60 -0.33 -7.32
C VAL A 55 -7.25 -0.82 -6.80
N SER A 56 -6.99 -0.61 -5.53
CA SER A 56 -5.89 -1.25 -4.78
C SER A 56 -6.45 -2.15 -3.67
N ALA A 57 -5.71 -3.19 -3.29
CA ALA A 57 -6.08 -4.05 -2.17
C ALA A 57 -4.86 -4.46 -1.37
N THR A 58 -5.04 -4.68 -0.07
CA THR A 58 -4.01 -5.17 0.85
C THR A 58 -4.05 -6.69 0.95
N VAL A 59 -2.91 -7.31 1.26
CA VAL A 59 -2.80 -8.77 1.46
C VAL A 59 -2.87 -9.20 2.94
N GLY A 60 -2.98 -8.25 3.85
CA GLY A 60 -3.00 -8.49 5.30
C GLY A 60 -1.68 -8.12 5.98
N ASP A 61 -1.73 -8.09 7.32
CA ASP A 61 -0.55 -7.95 8.17
C ASP A 61 0.10 -9.32 8.33
N LEU A 62 0.87 -9.72 7.32
CA LEU A 62 1.54 -11.02 7.29
C LEU A 62 2.94 -10.92 7.89
N PRO A 63 3.46 -11.98 8.54
CA PRO A 63 4.87 -12.06 8.88
C PRO A 63 5.71 -11.99 7.59
N MET A 64 6.99 -11.59 7.71
CA MET A 64 7.93 -11.53 6.57
C MET A 64 8.34 -12.95 6.09
N ASP A 65 7.35 -13.78 5.82
CA ASP A 65 7.48 -15.11 5.24
C ASP A 65 7.26 -15.04 3.72
N PRO A 66 8.28 -15.36 2.90
CA PRO A 66 8.18 -15.24 1.45
C PRO A 66 7.07 -16.10 0.81
N ASP A 67 6.82 -17.28 1.36
CA ASP A 67 5.82 -18.20 0.79
C ASP A 67 4.40 -17.75 1.13
N LEU A 68 4.16 -17.36 2.39
CA LEU A 68 2.86 -16.83 2.82
C LEU A 68 2.50 -15.54 2.06
N ILE A 69 3.46 -14.62 1.92
CA ILE A 69 3.23 -13.37 1.19
C ILE A 69 2.96 -13.64 -0.30
N ALA A 70 3.75 -14.52 -0.92
CA ALA A 70 3.55 -14.86 -2.33
C ALA A 70 2.19 -15.53 -2.57
N GLU A 71 1.74 -16.43 -1.69
CA GLU A 71 0.43 -17.07 -1.78
C GLU A 71 -0.70 -16.03 -1.69
N ALA A 72 -0.63 -15.13 -0.72
CA ALA A 72 -1.62 -14.06 -0.55
C ALA A 72 -1.66 -13.12 -1.76
N VAL A 73 -0.50 -12.73 -2.29
CA VAL A 73 -0.38 -11.92 -3.51
C VAL A 73 -0.98 -12.66 -4.71
N GLN A 74 -0.66 -13.94 -4.90
CA GLN A 74 -1.23 -14.77 -5.99
C GLN A 74 -2.76 -14.90 -5.88
N GLY A 75 -3.30 -14.99 -4.67
CA GLY A 75 -4.74 -14.92 -4.44
C GLY A 75 -5.33 -13.60 -4.94
N MET A 76 -4.68 -12.51 -4.62
CA MET A 76 -5.12 -11.16 -4.98
C MET A 76 -4.99 -10.86 -6.48
N THR A 77 -3.97 -11.40 -7.19
CA THR A 77 -3.83 -11.22 -8.65
C THR A 77 -5.04 -11.75 -9.43
N LYS A 78 -5.74 -12.75 -8.90
CA LYS A 78 -6.92 -13.36 -9.55
C LYS A 78 -8.18 -12.48 -9.48
N THR A 79 -8.15 -11.39 -8.73
CA THR A 79 -9.30 -10.49 -8.55
C THR A 79 -9.43 -9.42 -9.63
N GLY A 80 -8.33 -9.16 -10.39
CA GLY A 80 -8.27 -8.07 -11.36
C GLY A 80 -7.92 -6.71 -10.75
N VAL A 81 -7.57 -6.66 -9.45
CA VAL A 81 -7.13 -5.43 -8.79
C VAL A 81 -5.85 -4.88 -9.45
N GLN A 82 -5.77 -3.55 -9.62
CA GLN A 82 -4.66 -2.92 -10.34
C GLN A 82 -3.40 -2.80 -9.49
N TYR A 83 -3.54 -2.59 -8.17
CA TYR A 83 -2.40 -2.51 -7.25
C TYR A 83 -2.60 -3.42 -6.06
N ILE A 84 -1.57 -4.19 -5.72
CA ILE A 84 -1.56 -5.07 -4.53
C ILE A 84 -0.57 -4.49 -3.53
N LYS A 85 -1.03 -4.20 -2.32
CA LYS A 85 -0.25 -3.58 -1.26
C LYS A 85 0.22 -4.63 -0.25
N ILE A 86 1.52 -4.58 0.05
CA ILE A 86 2.21 -5.52 0.94
C ILE A 86 2.91 -4.73 2.03
N GLY A 87 2.64 -5.04 3.30
CA GLY A 87 3.34 -4.48 4.44
C GLY A 87 4.74 -5.06 4.59
N PHE A 88 5.74 -4.18 4.77
CA PHE A 88 7.11 -4.56 5.10
C PHE A 88 7.40 -4.11 6.53
N PHE A 89 7.42 -5.07 7.44
CA PHE A 89 7.68 -4.85 8.85
C PHE A 89 9.21 -4.76 9.11
N PRO A 90 9.66 -4.25 10.27
CA PRO A 90 11.03 -3.75 10.48
C PRO A 90 12.15 -4.81 10.43
N GLU A 91 11.86 -6.06 10.24
CA GLU A 91 12.83 -7.15 10.08
C GLU A 91 13.48 -7.11 8.69
N ALA A 92 14.29 -6.06 8.43
CA ALA A 92 14.84 -5.76 7.11
C ALA A 92 15.67 -6.92 6.50
N ASP A 93 16.29 -7.76 7.32
CA ASP A 93 17.02 -8.95 6.87
C ASP A 93 16.12 -9.97 6.15
N LEU A 94 14.81 -9.95 6.44
CA LEU A 94 13.83 -10.82 5.81
C LEU A 94 13.24 -10.24 4.52
N TRP A 95 13.52 -8.99 4.19
CA TRP A 95 12.95 -8.34 3.00
C TRP A 95 13.50 -8.93 1.70
N VAL A 96 14.82 -9.20 1.63
CA VAL A 96 15.44 -9.71 0.41
C VAL A 96 14.80 -11.00 -0.09
N PRO A 97 14.60 -12.04 0.74
CA PRO A 97 13.89 -13.25 0.32
C PRO A 97 12.45 -12.99 -0.18
N VAL A 98 11.72 -12.07 0.46
CA VAL A 98 10.38 -11.67 0.03
C VAL A 98 10.42 -10.98 -1.34
N LEU A 99 11.34 -10.02 -1.53
CA LEU A 99 11.51 -9.32 -2.81
C LEU A 99 11.82 -10.30 -3.94
N GLU A 100 12.73 -11.24 -3.72
CA GLU A 100 13.10 -12.27 -4.73
C GLU A 100 11.92 -13.19 -5.06
N LYS A 101 11.17 -13.63 -4.04
CA LYS A 101 10.01 -14.50 -4.22
C LYS A 101 8.89 -13.84 -5.03
N LEU A 102 8.74 -12.52 -4.95
CA LEU A 102 7.70 -11.77 -5.65
C LEU A 102 8.09 -11.37 -7.09
N ARG A 103 9.37 -11.42 -7.47
CA ARG A 103 9.83 -11.07 -8.83
C ARG A 103 9.05 -11.76 -9.96
N PRO A 104 8.77 -13.09 -9.92
CA PRO A 104 8.01 -13.74 -10.97
C PRO A 104 6.59 -13.19 -11.14
N ILE A 105 5.96 -12.77 -10.06
CA ILE A 105 4.60 -12.18 -10.09
C ILE A 105 4.63 -10.81 -10.78
N MET A 106 5.61 -9.98 -10.42
CA MET A 106 5.79 -8.67 -11.06
C MET A 106 6.19 -8.79 -12.54
N ALA A 107 6.99 -9.79 -12.89
CA ALA A 107 7.36 -10.07 -14.29
C ALA A 107 6.15 -10.46 -15.16
N GLN A 108 5.05 -10.94 -14.56
CA GLN A 108 3.77 -11.20 -15.25
C GLN A 108 2.92 -9.92 -15.44
N GLY A 109 3.43 -8.76 -15.03
CA GLY A 109 2.75 -7.46 -15.17
C GLY A 109 1.90 -7.02 -13.98
N HIS A 110 1.90 -7.78 -12.87
CA HIS A 110 1.21 -7.37 -11.66
C HIS A 110 1.94 -6.25 -10.94
N ARG A 111 1.19 -5.24 -10.49
CA ARG A 111 1.75 -4.03 -9.84
C ARG A 111 1.69 -4.17 -8.33
N LEU A 112 2.86 -4.29 -7.70
CA LEU A 112 2.97 -4.38 -6.26
C LEU A 112 3.42 -3.04 -5.67
N ILE A 113 2.85 -2.68 -4.52
CA ILE A 113 3.18 -1.49 -3.73
C ILE A 113 3.69 -1.95 -2.37
N ALA A 114 4.92 -1.57 -2.03
CA ALA A 114 5.45 -1.79 -0.69
C ALA A 114 4.88 -0.74 0.27
N VAL A 115 4.43 -1.17 1.43
CA VAL A 115 3.96 -0.27 2.51
C VAL A 115 4.92 -0.38 3.68
N LEU A 116 5.58 0.73 4.02
CA LEU A 116 6.42 0.89 5.19
C LEU A 116 5.63 1.61 6.29
N PHE A 117 6.04 1.47 7.53
CA PHE A 117 5.29 2.02 8.66
C PHE A 117 6.05 3.17 9.33
N ALA A 118 5.44 4.37 9.36
CA ALA A 118 6.03 5.61 9.87
C ALA A 118 6.43 5.53 11.37
N ASP A 119 5.72 4.74 12.13
CA ASP A 119 5.97 4.48 13.56
C ASP A 119 7.08 3.42 13.81
N GLN A 120 7.71 2.94 12.73
CA GLN A 120 8.83 2.00 12.76
C GLN A 120 10.10 2.62 12.15
N PRO A 121 11.30 2.09 12.44
CA PRO A 121 12.52 2.50 11.75
C PRO A 121 12.42 2.26 10.24
N ILE A 122 12.71 3.28 9.44
CA ILE A 122 12.78 3.21 7.98
C ILE A 122 14.11 3.77 7.53
N ASP A 123 14.90 2.94 6.81
CA ASP A 123 16.10 3.40 6.12
C ASP A 123 15.76 3.72 4.65
N LEU A 124 15.81 5.00 4.29
CA LEU A 124 15.51 5.46 2.93
C LEU A 124 16.52 4.92 1.89
N ALA A 125 17.71 4.51 2.30
CA ALA A 125 18.69 3.91 1.41
C ALA A 125 18.24 2.55 0.85
N LEU A 126 17.24 1.91 1.45
CA LEU A 126 16.69 0.63 0.98
C LEU A 126 15.63 0.79 -0.12
N LEU A 127 15.10 1.99 -0.36
CA LEU A 127 14.05 2.21 -1.36
C LEU A 127 14.44 1.74 -2.78
N PRO A 128 15.67 1.96 -3.26
CA PRO A 128 16.09 1.45 -4.57
C PRO A 128 16.02 -0.06 -4.72
N ALA A 129 16.12 -0.83 -3.62
CA ALA A 129 15.99 -2.29 -3.68
C ALA A 129 14.58 -2.74 -4.11
N PHE A 130 13.53 -2.02 -3.70
CA PHE A 130 12.16 -2.29 -4.14
C PHE A 130 12.00 -2.04 -5.64
N ALA A 131 12.54 -0.94 -6.16
CA ALA A 131 12.53 -0.66 -7.59
C ALA A 131 13.29 -1.73 -8.39
N ALA A 132 14.50 -2.10 -7.93
CA ALA A 132 15.31 -3.16 -8.53
C ALA A 132 14.63 -4.54 -8.49
N ALA A 133 13.78 -4.79 -7.51
CA ALA A 133 12.96 -6.00 -7.44
C ALA A 133 11.78 -5.98 -8.43
N GLY A 134 11.33 -4.80 -8.89
CA GLY A 134 10.23 -4.61 -9.83
C GLY A 134 8.94 -4.06 -9.22
N PHE A 135 8.97 -3.57 -7.97
CA PHE A 135 7.81 -2.90 -7.37
C PHE A 135 7.43 -1.65 -8.18
N SER A 136 6.14 -1.39 -8.28
CA SER A 136 5.59 -0.22 -8.98
C SER A 136 5.55 1.02 -8.09
N GLY A 137 5.60 0.84 -6.79
CA GLY A 137 5.53 1.96 -5.86
C GLY A 137 5.83 1.58 -4.41
N ILE A 138 5.96 2.61 -3.62
CA ILE A 138 6.20 2.52 -2.18
C ILE A 138 5.38 3.57 -1.46
N MET A 139 4.85 3.23 -0.30
CA MET A 139 4.11 4.17 0.53
C MET A 139 4.44 4.03 2.00
N VAL A 140 4.14 5.07 2.75
CA VAL A 140 4.21 5.09 4.21
C VAL A 140 2.80 5.17 4.78
N ASP A 141 2.50 4.30 5.73
CA ASP A 141 1.28 4.29 6.56
C ASP A 141 1.70 4.26 8.04
N THR A 142 0.79 4.15 8.98
CA THR A 142 1.04 3.90 10.40
C THR A 142 0.54 2.51 10.79
N ALA A 143 1.37 1.72 11.48
CA ALA A 143 0.97 0.41 11.97
C ALA A 143 0.03 0.54 13.16
N ASP A 144 0.40 1.34 14.15
CA ASP A 144 -0.40 1.58 15.36
C ASP A 144 -1.09 2.94 15.32
N LYS A 145 -2.38 2.92 14.95
CA LYS A 145 -3.21 4.14 14.87
C LYS A 145 -3.47 4.80 16.22
N VAL A 146 -3.33 4.07 17.33
CA VAL A 146 -3.52 4.61 18.68
C VAL A 146 -2.36 5.56 19.04
N ARG A 147 -1.19 5.33 18.50
CA ARG A 147 0.02 6.15 18.73
C ARG A 147 0.06 7.44 17.90
N GLY A 148 -0.93 7.69 17.07
CA GLY A 148 -1.05 8.91 16.26
C GLY A 148 -0.96 8.69 14.77
N GLY A 149 -1.25 9.75 14.00
CA GLY A 149 -1.17 9.72 12.53
C GLY A 149 0.25 9.95 12.00
N LEU A 150 0.36 9.97 10.68
CA LEU A 150 1.63 10.12 9.96
C LEU A 150 2.49 11.29 10.45
N LEU A 151 1.90 12.48 10.61
CA LEU A 151 2.60 13.71 11.00
C LEU A 151 3.03 13.74 12.48
N VAL A 152 2.55 12.79 13.31
CA VAL A 152 3.04 12.60 14.68
C VAL A 152 4.39 11.87 14.66
N HIS A 153 4.57 10.94 13.72
CA HIS A 153 5.75 10.07 13.63
C HIS A 153 6.84 10.63 12.71
N ARG A 154 6.45 11.38 11.67
CA ARG A 154 7.37 11.91 10.65
C ARG A 154 7.08 13.38 10.36
N ASP A 155 8.12 14.20 10.39
CA ASP A 155 8.01 15.60 10.01
C ASP A 155 7.98 15.80 8.48
N ALA A 156 7.64 16.99 8.05
CA ALA A 156 7.55 17.33 6.63
C ALA A 156 8.88 17.14 5.88
N ALA A 157 10.01 17.41 6.52
CA ALA A 157 11.32 17.26 5.89
C ALA A 157 11.64 15.78 5.60
N TRP A 158 11.33 14.90 6.56
CA TRP A 158 11.49 13.45 6.36
C TRP A 158 10.56 12.94 5.26
N LEU A 159 9.29 13.37 5.25
CA LEU A 159 8.31 12.97 4.23
C LEU A 159 8.72 13.43 2.83
N GLN A 160 9.26 14.65 2.70
CA GLN A 160 9.83 15.13 1.43
C GLN A 160 11.03 14.29 1.00
N GLY A 161 11.90 13.90 1.94
CA GLY A 161 13.03 12.99 1.70
C GLY A 161 12.55 11.64 1.18
N PHE A 162 11.54 11.04 1.81
CA PHE A 162 10.93 9.78 1.39
C PHE A 162 10.35 9.87 -0.03
N VAL A 163 9.54 10.90 -0.31
CA VAL A 163 8.93 11.10 -1.63
C VAL A 163 10.00 11.30 -2.70
N ARG A 164 11.06 12.08 -2.40
CA ARG A 164 12.17 12.28 -3.32
C ARG A 164 12.91 10.97 -3.61
N ALA A 165 13.32 10.25 -2.56
CA ALA A 165 14.04 8.98 -2.71
C ALA A 165 13.23 7.94 -3.50
N GLY A 166 11.91 7.85 -3.25
CA GLY A 166 11.03 6.97 -4.02
C GLY A 166 10.94 7.38 -5.50
N ARG A 167 10.76 8.66 -5.79
CA ARG A 167 10.72 9.17 -7.17
C ARG A 167 12.03 8.99 -7.90
N ASP A 168 13.16 9.24 -7.23
CA ASP A 168 14.50 9.06 -7.82
C ASP A 168 14.77 7.60 -8.17
N ALA A 169 14.16 6.67 -7.40
CA ALA A 169 14.16 5.24 -7.69
C ALA A 169 13.13 4.82 -8.77
N GLY A 170 12.32 5.73 -9.30
CA GLY A 170 11.29 5.42 -10.30
C GLY A 170 9.99 4.83 -9.74
N LEU A 171 9.78 4.93 -8.42
CA LEU A 171 8.60 4.37 -7.74
C LEU A 171 7.47 5.41 -7.64
N LEU A 172 6.23 4.95 -7.76
CA LEU A 172 5.08 5.70 -7.26
C LEU A 172 5.22 5.88 -5.75
N THR A 173 4.91 7.06 -5.23
CA THR A 173 5.00 7.32 -3.79
C THR A 173 3.63 7.62 -3.20
N GLY A 174 3.35 7.07 -2.02
CA GLY A 174 2.10 7.30 -1.30
C GLY A 174 2.34 7.64 0.16
N LEU A 175 1.50 8.52 0.70
CA LEU A 175 1.48 8.91 2.11
C LEU A 175 0.10 8.59 2.68
N ALA A 176 0.07 7.85 3.78
CA ALA A 176 -1.13 7.46 4.50
C ALA A 176 -0.85 7.41 6.02
N GLY A 177 -1.84 7.11 6.81
CA GLY A 177 -1.72 7.00 8.27
C GLY A 177 -2.54 8.05 8.98
N SER A 178 -3.84 7.78 9.16
CA SER A 178 -4.81 8.62 9.90
C SER A 178 -4.76 10.09 9.50
N LEU A 179 -4.67 10.37 8.20
CA LEU A 179 -4.63 11.73 7.66
C LEU A 179 -5.97 12.43 7.85
N SER A 180 -5.91 13.70 8.16
CA SER A 180 -7.06 14.61 8.26
C SER A 180 -7.07 15.65 7.12
N PRO A 181 -8.19 16.31 6.85
CA PRO A 181 -8.22 17.40 5.87
C PRO A 181 -7.22 18.54 6.15
N SER A 182 -6.88 18.79 7.43
CA SER A 182 -5.89 19.77 7.83
C SER A 182 -4.46 19.40 7.47
N ASP A 183 -4.17 18.12 7.22
CA ASP A 183 -2.82 17.64 6.86
C ASP A 183 -2.53 17.83 5.37
N ILE A 184 -3.58 17.89 4.53
CA ILE A 184 -3.46 17.96 3.08
C ILE A 184 -2.59 19.12 2.56
N PRO A 185 -2.69 20.36 3.10
CA PRO A 185 -1.84 21.46 2.64
C PRO A 185 -0.34 21.22 2.85
N THR A 186 0.03 20.44 3.88
CA THR A 186 1.42 20.08 4.19
C THR A 186 1.95 18.95 3.31
N LEU A 187 1.06 18.10 2.80
CA LEU A 187 1.40 16.87 2.07
C LEU A 187 1.28 16.99 0.53
N LYS A 188 0.91 18.17 0.04
CA LYS A 188 0.74 18.43 -1.41
C LYS A 188 2.04 18.76 -2.12
#